data_476c15a2b0c2f229a93ca02fd6369213
#
_entry.id   476c15a2b0c2f229a93ca02fd6369213
#
_cell.length_a   1.000
_cell.length_b   1.000
_cell.length_c   1.000
_cell.angle_alpha   90.00
_cell.angle_beta   90.00
_cell.angle_gamma   90.00
#
_symmetry.space_group_name_H-M   'P 1'
#
loop_
_entity.id
_entity.type
_entity.pdbx_description
1 polymer ?
#
loop_
_entity_poly.entity_id
_entity_poly.type
_entity_poly.pdbx_seq_one_letter_code
_entity_poly.pdbx_strand_id
1 'polypeptide(L)'
;RAEPGALGLWAALIDRMVLRVLESEKSEPRLERLWAQVREDLGGEWSLSRMALCAGMSEENLRRLCLRLHQRAPMAQLTWMRMQTAADILAHSEGKLGELAARLGYADAFAFSTAFKRVMGRSPRQFRPARGA
;
A
#
# COMPACT_ATOMS: atom_id res chain seq x y z
N ARG A 1 1.25 -34.14 33.27
CA ARG A 1 1.23 -34.02 31.83
C ARG A 1 0.30 -32.88 31.41
N ALA A 2 0.83 -31.84 30.83
CA ALA A 2 0.03 -30.71 30.37
C ALA A 2 -0.94 -31.17 29.25
N GLU A 3 -2.16 -30.75 29.31
CA GLU A 3 -3.14 -31.04 28.27
C GLU A 3 -2.76 -30.29 26.98
N PRO A 4 -2.72 -30.94 25.80
CA PRO A 4 -2.37 -30.28 24.56
C PRO A 4 -3.22 -29.05 24.26
N GLY A 5 -4.49 -29.02 24.63
CA GLY A 5 -5.38 -27.91 24.41
C GLY A 5 -5.02 -26.67 25.24
N ALA A 6 -4.56 -26.86 26.49
CA ALA A 6 -4.15 -25.76 27.37
C ALA A 6 -2.90 -25.05 26.83
N LEU A 7 -1.91 -25.81 26.37
CA LEU A 7 -0.69 -25.23 25.76
C LEU A 7 -0.98 -24.46 24.46
N GLY A 8 -1.86 -25.01 23.61
CA GLY A 8 -2.28 -24.34 22.39
C GLY A 8 -3.01 -23.04 22.65
N LEU A 9 -3.85 -22.99 23.69
CA LEU A 9 -4.58 -21.80 24.08
C LEU A 9 -3.63 -20.68 24.53
N TRP A 10 -2.66 -21.01 25.38
CA TRP A 10 -1.66 -20.06 25.86
C TRP A 10 -0.80 -19.53 24.72
N ALA A 11 -0.36 -20.39 23.82
CA ALA A 11 0.40 -20.00 22.64
C ALA A 11 -0.38 -19.03 21.76
N ALA A 12 -1.68 -19.32 21.53
CA ALA A 12 -2.54 -18.43 20.76
C ALA A 12 -2.73 -17.06 21.41
N LEU A 13 -2.88 -17.02 22.75
CA LEU A 13 -3.01 -15.77 23.50
C LEU A 13 -1.72 -14.95 23.45
N ILE A 14 -0.57 -15.59 23.59
CA ILE A 14 0.74 -14.94 23.51
C ILE A 14 0.95 -14.38 22.10
N ASP A 15 0.66 -15.16 21.06
CA ASP A 15 0.77 -14.72 19.66
C ASP A 15 -0.11 -13.49 19.40
N ARG A 16 -1.34 -13.49 19.90
CA ARG A 16 -2.25 -12.35 19.78
C ARG A 16 -1.71 -11.12 20.51
N MET A 17 -1.14 -11.28 21.68
CA MET A 17 -0.56 -10.18 22.45
C MET A 17 0.66 -9.61 21.72
N VAL A 18 1.53 -10.47 21.21
CA VAL A 18 2.72 -10.08 20.45
C VAL A 18 2.30 -9.34 19.19
N LEU A 19 1.32 -9.85 18.45
CA LEU A 19 0.80 -9.19 17.25
C LEU A 19 0.22 -7.81 17.57
N ARG A 20 -0.54 -7.68 18.67
CA ARG A 20 -1.07 -6.38 19.10
C ARG A 20 0.01 -5.38 19.44
N VAL A 21 1.04 -5.80 20.16
CA VAL A 21 2.16 -4.93 20.50
C VAL A 21 2.91 -4.50 19.23
N LEU A 22 3.17 -5.44 18.33
CA LEU A 22 3.83 -5.15 17.06
C LEU A 22 2.98 -4.22 16.17
N GLU A 23 1.67 -4.43 16.14
CA GLU A 23 0.75 -3.55 15.43
C GLU A 23 0.72 -2.15 16.03
N SER A 24 0.70 -2.07 17.37
CA SER A 24 0.74 -0.80 18.10
C SER A 24 2.04 -0.03 17.83
N GLU A 25 3.17 -0.74 17.80
CA GLU A 25 4.46 -0.13 17.46
C GLU A 25 4.53 0.33 16.02
N LYS A 26 3.75 -0.29 15.13
CA LYS A 26 3.65 0.09 13.72
C LYS A 26 2.59 1.14 13.45
N SER A 27 1.81 1.51 14.46
CA SER A 27 0.75 2.49 14.32
C SER A 27 1.27 3.90 14.65
N GLU A 28 1.09 4.81 13.70
CA GLU A 28 1.36 6.24 13.90
C GLU A 28 0.14 6.98 13.36
N PRO A 29 -0.70 7.58 14.24
CA PRO A 29 -1.96 8.19 13.80
C PRO A 29 -1.81 9.27 12.74
N ARG A 30 -0.74 10.05 12.79
CA ARG A 30 -0.49 11.10 11.79
C ARG A 30 -0.22 10.49 10.41
N LEU A 31 0.52 9.40 10.37
CA LEU A 31 0.83 8.68 9.16
C LEU A 31 -0.40 7.99 8.58
N GLU A 32 -1.21 7.39 9.46
CA GLU A 32 -2.48 6.75 9.05
C GLU A 32 -3.44 7.77 8.43
N ARG A 33 -3.54 8.95 9.02
CA ARG A 33 -4.38 10.04 8.47
C ARG A 33 -3.85 10.50 7.11
N LEU A 34 -2.54 10.59 6.96
CA LEU A 34 -1.93 10.91 5.68
C LEU A 34 -2.33 9.90 4.60
N TRP A 35 -2.19 8.62 4.90
CA TRP A 35 -2.52 7.57 3.91
C TRP A 35 -4.01 7.52 3.62
N ALA A 36 -4.86 7.83 4.57
CA ALA A 36 -6.30 7.96 4.32
C ALA A 36 -6.59 9.07 3.31
N GLN A 37 -5.94 10.23 3.45
CA GLN A 37 -6.08 11.33 2.50
C GLN A 37 -5.53 10.95 1.12
N VAL A 38 -4.40 10.25 1.09
CA VAL A 38 -3.80 9.76 -0.16
C VAL A 38 -4.76 8.82 -0.89
N ARG A 39 -5.43 7.92 -0.16
CA ARG A 39 -6.40 7.00 -0.76
C ARG A 39 -7.60 7.72 -1.39
N GLU A 40 -8.02 8.83 -0.80
CA GLU A 40 -9.14 9.63 -1.33
C GLU A 40 -8.76 10.36 -2.64
N ASP A 41 -7.49 10.62 -2.86
CA ASP A 41 -6.98 11.33 -4.04
C ASP A 41 -5.71 10.64 -4.55
N LEU A 42 -5.84 9.37 -4.85
CA LEU A 42 -4.68 8.51 -5.16
C LEU A 42 -3.94 8.95 -6.43
N GLY A 43 -4.67 9.46 -7.42
CA GLY A 43 -4.11 10.00 -8.66
C GLY A 43 -3.72 11.46 -8.59
N GLY A 44 -3.79 12.09 -7.43
CA GLY A 44 -3.46 13.50 -7.26
C GLY A 44 -1.96 13.80 -7.37
N GLU A 45 -1.65 15.07 -7.43
CA GLU A 45 -0.27 15.55 -7.48
C GLU A 45 0.34 15.54 -6.08
N TRP A 46 0.88 14.40 -5.69
CA TRP A 46 1.53 14.24 -4.40
C TRP A 46 3.03 14.51 -4.51
N SER A 47 3.56 15.15 -3.49
CA SER A 47 4.99 15.40 -3.32
C SER A 47 5.35 15.11 -1.86
N LEU A 48 6.64 14.98 -1.59
CA LEU A 48 7.11 14.80 -0.22
C LEU A 48 6.69 16.00 0.65
N SER A 49 6.79 17.22 0.13
CA SER A 49 6.36 18.43 0.83
C SER A 49 4.89 18.42 1.17
N ARG A 50 4.04 18.08 0.21
CA ARG A 50 2.58 18.01 0.42
C ARG A 50 2.23 16.95 1.46
N MET A 51 2.85 15.79 1.37
CA MET A 51 2.64 14.70 2.34
C MET A 51 3.04 15.12 3.75
N ALA A 52 4.19 15.78 3.89
CA ALA A 52 4.68 16.25 5.17
C ALA A 52 3.72 17.27 5.79
N LEU A 53 3.22 18.21 4.99
CA LEU A 53 2.20 19.18 5.44
C LEU A 53 0.92 18.47 5.92
N CYS A 54 0.43 17.50 5.16
CA CYS A 54 -0.76 16.73 5.52
C CYS A 54 -0.56 15.93 6.81
N ALA A 55 0.64 15.41 7.01
CA ALA A 55 0.98 14.63 8.20
C ALA A 55 1.33 15.51 9.41
N GLY A 56 1.55 16.82 9.20
CA GLY A 56 1.93 17.73 10.28
C GLY A 56 3.33 17.46 10.82
N MET A 57 4.27 17.10 9.95
CA MET A 57 5.66 16.81 10.36
C MET A 57 6.64 17.28 9.28
N SER A 58 7.92 17.27 9.59
CA SER A 58 8.96 17.61 8.62
C SER A 58 9.12 16.48 7.59
N GLU A 59 9.66 16.81 6.42
CA GLU A 59 9.94 15.83 5.37
C GLU A 59 10.87 14.72 5.86
N GLU A 60 11.90 15.10 6.61
CA GLU A 60 12.86 14.15 7.17
C GLU A 60 12.19 13.18 8.16
N ASN A 61 11.35 13.72 9.04
CA ASN A 61 10.63 12.89 10.00
C ASN A 61 9.66 11.94 9.29
N LEU A 62 8.95 12.45 8.28
CA LEU A 62 8.06 11.62 7.46
C LEU A 62 8.83 10.48 6.80
N ARG A 63 9.98 10.78 6.18
CA ARG A 63 10.82 9.78 5.53
C ARG A 63 11.28 8.71 6.53
N ARG A 64 11.73 9.13 7.70
CA ARG A 64 12.20 8.22 8.75
C ARG A 64 11.08 7.29 9.23
N LEU A 65 9.92 7.85 9.55
CA LEU A 65 8.77 7.07 10.01
C LEU A 65 8.29 6.10 8.94
N CYS A 66 8.20 6.55 7.70
CA CYS A 66 7.73 5.74 6.60
C CYS A 66 8.67 4.54 6.33
N LEU A 67 9.98 4.77 6.36
CA LEU A 67 10.97 3.71 6.22
C LEU A 67 10.87 2.70 7.37
N ARG A 68 10.67 3.19 8.59
CA ARG A 68 10.57 2.33 9.77
C ARG A 68 9.29 1.49 9.75
N LEU A 69 8.15 2.10 9.43
CA LEU A 69 6.84 1.45 9.55
C LEU A 69 6.44 0.67 8.30
N HIS A 70 6.83 1.13 7.12
CA HIS A 70 6.43 0.53 5.84
C HIS A 70 7.59 -0.04 5.04
N GLN A 71 8.83 0.16 5.48
CA GLN A 71 10.05 -0.25 4.77
C GLN A 71 10.16 0.37 3.37
N ARG A 72 9.53 1.52 3.18
CA ARG A 72 9.55 2.28 1.92
C ARG A 72 9.62 3.77 2.22
N ALA A 73 10.25 4.53 1.34
CA ALA A 73 10.17 5.99 1.36
C ALA A 73 8.73 6.44 1.03
N PRO A 74 8.31 7.66 1.41
CA PRO A 74 6.92 8.10 1.21
C PRO A 74 6.43 8.03 -0.23
N MET A 75 7.23 8.46 -1.21
CA MET A 75 6.83 8.39 -2.61
C MET A 75 6.78 6.96 -3.14
N ALA A 76 7.64 6.08 -2.65
CA ALA A 76 7.58 4.66 -2.98
C ALA A 76 6.34 4.00 -2.38
N GLN A 77 5.95 4.42 -1.20
CA GLN A 77 4.70 3.96 -0.57
C GLN A 77 3.48 4.39 -1.38
N LEU A 78 3.47 5.61 -1.89
CA LEU A 78 2.41 6.08 -2.80
C LEU A 78 2.34 5.20 -4.05
N THR A 79 3.47 4.94 -4.68
CA THR A 79 3.54 4.06 -5.86
C THR A 79 3.00 2.67 -5.54
N TRP A 80 3.40 2.12 -4.41
CA TRP A 80 2.90 0.82 -3.96
C TRP A 80 1.38 0.81 -3.79
N MET A 81 0.82 1.85 -3.16
CA MET A 81 -0.63 1.98 -2.97
C MET A 81 -1.36 2.10 -4.31
N ARG A 82 -0.83 2.86 -5.26
CA ARG A 82 -1.36 2.98 -6.62
C ARG A 82 -1.38 1.62 -7.33
N MET A 83 -0.31 0.86 -7.19
CA MET A 83 -0.20 -0.46 -7.84
C MET A 83 -1.10 -1.51 -7.19
N GLN A 84 -1.27 -1.48 -5.87
CA GLN A 84 -2.22 -2.37 -5.19
C GLN A 84 -3.65 -2.08 -5.65
N THR A 85 -4.02 -0.81 -5.74
CA THR A 85 -5.33 -0.40 -6.26
C THR A 85 -5.51 -0.81 -7.72
N ALA A 86 -4.47 -0.61 -8.53
CA ALA A 86 -4.49 -1.04 -9.94
C ALA A 86 -4.70 -2.54 -10.07
N ALA A 87 -3.98 -3.32 -9.28
CA ALA A 87 -4.12 -4.79 -9.30
C ALA A 87 -5.54 -5.22 -8.95
N ASP A 88 -6.14 -4.59 -7.97
CA ASP A 88 -7.50 -4.87 -7.55
C ASP A 88 -8.51 -4.55 -8.66
N ILE A 89 -8.36 -3.37 -9.28
CA ILE A 89 -9.21 -2.96 -10.40
C ILE A 89 -9.05 -3.91 -11.60
N LEU A 90 -7.80 -4.26 -11.95
CA LEU A 90 -7.52 -5.15 -13.07
C LEU A 90 -8.10 -6.55 -12.86
N ALA A 91 -8.14 -7.02 -11.62
CA ALA A 91 -8.69 -8.33 -11.29
C ALA A 91 -10.22 -8.39 -11.49
N HIS A 92 -10.91 -7.26 -11.39
CA HIS A 92 -12.37 -7.20 -11.36
C HIS A 92 -12.99 -6.31 -12.44
N SER A 93 -12.18 -5.71 -13.33
CA SER A 93 -12.65 -4.74 -14.32
C SER A 93 -11.97 -4.95 -15.67
N GLU A 94 -12.70 -4.60 -16.70
CA GLU A 94 -12.25 -4.72 -18.10
C GLU A 94 -11.95 -3.36 -18.74
N GLY A 95 -11.92 -2.30 -17.94
CA GLY A 95 -11.69 -0.94 -18.41
C GLY A 95 -10.36 -0.76 -19.14
N LYS A 96 -10.25 0.32 -19.87
CA LYS A 96 -9.05 0.65 -20.65
C LYS A 96 -7.89 1.02 -19.74
N LEU A 97 -6.69 0.53 -20.08
CA LEU A 97 -5.47 0.84 -19.32
C LEU A 97 -5.18 2.33 -19.28
N GLY A 98 -5.45 3.06 -20.35
CA GLY A 98 -5.26 4.52 -20.37
C GLY A 98 -6.12 5.26 -19.36
N GLU A 99 -7.37 4.83 -19.19
CA GLU A 99 -8.26 5.42 -18.20
C GLU A 99 -7.79 5.11 -16.78
N LEU A 100 -7.38 3.89 -16.54
CA LEU A 100 -6.83 3.48 -15.24
C LEU A 100 -5.55 4.24 -14.92
N ALA A 101 -4.65 4.37 -15.90
CA ALA A 101 -3.42 5.12 -15.76
C ALA A 101 -3.69 6.57 -15.33
N ALA A 102 -4.62 7.23 -16.01
CA ALA A 102 -5.00 8.62 -15.72
C ALA A 102 -5.57 8.76 -14.29
N ARG A 103 -6.42 7.84 -13.90
CA ARG A 103 -7.01 7.84 -12.53
C ARG A 103 -5.96 7.67 -11.44
N LEU A 104 -4.87 6.98 -11.73
CA LEU A 104 -3.79 6.73 -10.77
C LEU A 104 -2.65 7.74 -10.86
N GLY A 105 -2.81 8.80 -11.67
CA GLY A 105 -1.83 9.87 -11.76
C GLY A 105 -0.70 9.64 -12.73
N TYR A 106 -0.83 8.70 -13.66
CA TYR A 106 0.15 8.46 -14.71
C TYR A 106 -0.23 9.19 -16.00
N ALA A 107 0.78 9.65 -16.72
CA ALA A 107 0.58 10.42 -17.93
C ALA A 107 -0.10 9.61 -19.05
N ASP A 108 0.22 8.33 -19.14
CA ASP A 108 -0.31 7.44 -20.17
C ASP A 108 -0.23 5.97 -19.72
N ALA A 109 -0.79 5.09 -20.54
CA ALA A 109 -0.80 3.64 -20.28
C ALA A 109 0.62 3.06 -20.26
N PHE A 110 1.54 3.60 -21.04
CA PHE A 110 2.92 3.12 -21.10
C PHE A 110 3.66 3.38 -19.78
N ALA A 111 3.57 4.61 -19.26
CA ALA A 111 4.18 4.98 -17.98
C ALA A 111 3.61 4.13 -16.85
N PHE A 112 2.30 3.93 -16.83
CA PHE A 112 1.62 3.09 -15.87
C PHE A 112 2.10 1.63 -15.95
N SER A 113 2.12 1.06 -17.16
CA SER A 113 2.50 -0.34 -17.37
C SER A 113 3.95 -0.61 -16.95
N THR A 114 4.84 0.34 -17.20
CA THR A 114 6.25 0.24 -16.78
C THR A 114 6.36 0.22 -15.26
N ALA A 115 5.66 1.12 -14.58
CA ALA A 115 5.64 1.16 -13.12
C ALA A 115 4.99 -0.09 -12.52
N PHE A 116 3.88 -0.54 -13.11
CA PHE A 116 3.16 -1.72 -12.64
C PHE A 116 4.03 -2.97 -12.72
N LYS A 117 4.69 -3.18 -13.86
CA LYS A 117 5.58 -4.34 -14.04
C LYS A 117 6.75 -4.31 -13.04
N ARG A 118 7.32 -3.12 -12.80
CA ARG A 118 8.42 -2.96 -11.84
C ARG A 118 7.99 -3.35 -10.42
N VAL A 119 6.81 -2.93 -9.99
CA VAL A 119 6.32 -3.17 -8.62
C VAL A 119 5.70 -4.55 -8.47
N MET A 120 4.90 -4.98 -9.44
CA MET A 120 4.10 -6.21 -9.34
C MET A 120 4.78 -7.43 -9.99
N GLY A 121 5.86 -7.24 -10.75
CA GLY A 121 6.60 -8.30 -11.41
C GLY A 121 5.98 -8.81 -12.71
N ARG A 122 4.78 -8.38 -13.06
CA ARG A 122 4.07 -8.75 -14.28
C ARG A 122 3.42 -7.53 -14.90
N SER A 123 3.22 -7.55 -16.21
CA SER A 123 2.51 -6.46 -16.89
C SER A 123 1.03 -6.45 -16.50
N PRO A 124 0.33 -5.31 -16.64
CA PRO A 124 -1.11 -5.27 -16.39
C PRO A 124 -1.89 -6.27 -17.24
N ARG A 125 -1.48 -6.46 -18.48
CA ARG A 125 -2.11 -7.44 -19.39
C ARG A 125 -1.97 -8.86 -18.87
N GLN A 126 -0.78 -9.23 -18.37
CA GLN A 126 -0.53 -10.54 -17.78
C GLN A 126 -1.28 -10.72 -16.46
N PHE A 127 -1.50 -9.64 -15.73
CA PHE A 127 -2.17 -9.67 -14.45
C PHE A 127 -3.68 -9.86 -14.59
N ARG A 128 -4.29 -9.37 -15.67
CA ARG A 128 -5.72 -9.57 -15.92
C ARG A 128 -6.05 -11.05 -16.06
N PRO A 129 -7.19 -11.52 -15.48
CA PRO A 129 -7.63 -12.89 -15.68
C PRO A 129 -7.82 -13.18 -17.16
N ALA A 130 -7.44 -14.40 -17.59
CA ALA A 130 -7.71 -14.84 -18.95
C ALA A 130 -9.21 -14.85 -19.20
N ARG A 131 -9.64 -14.20 -20.30
CA ARG A 131 -11.03 -14.18 -20.67
C ARG A 131 -11.41 -15.41 -21.49
N GLY A 132 -12.60 -15.90 -21.23
CA GLY A 132 -13.33 -16.73 -22.18
C GLY A 132 -12.68 -18.06 -22.47
N ALA A 133 -12.19 -18.67 -21.47
CA ALA A 133 -11.87 -20.07 -21.61
C ALA A 133 -13.14 -20.86 -21.85
#